data_25fb31a3cede49a5d70a686465215593
#
_entry.id   25fb31a3cede49a5d70a686465215593
#
_cell.length_a   1.000
_cell.length_b   1.000
_cell.length_c   1.000
_cell.angle_alpha   90.00
_cell.angle_beta   90.00
_cell.angle_gamma   90.00
#
_symmetry.space_group_name_H-M   'P 1'
#
loop_
_entity.id
_entity.type
_entity.pdbx_description
1 polymer ?
#
loop_
_entity_poly.entity_id
_entity_poly.type
_entity_poly.pdbx_seq_one_letter_code
_entity_poly.pdbx_strand_id
1 'polypeptide(L)'
;MEVREELKEIIERARAAAEAAGELPHGEYAPVQRLEIPKAKEFGDYSTNAAMQWARTAHKAPRAIAESIVKYIDAPLVSKMEIAGAGFINFFLAADTVYAELRNILSAGASYGDLPKDKKDKILVEYVSANPTGPLHIGHARGAAYGSALVNLLRAAGYDVYAEYYVNDAGSQIAHLAESVNARYLQLLGKDVDVPDDGYHGYDIVETAKSLIDREGDAYLSMDEEARLKVFKTVALSEKLSILKKDLADFHVTFDNWFSEKSLYPKQVDDALDTLKKDGYLYEKDGAWWLATTKNGDDKDRVVIRANGEPTYFCSDIAYVPNKEKRGYNKLIDIWGADHHGYIIRIHSAMKFLGYNPEDFEIMLLQMVTLLRDGQPVKMSKRTGQAVTLRELMDEVGSDAARYFFCSRTLDSQMDFDIDLAKKQSSDNPVYYIQYANARIHSLFAQAKEAGVKWGNWEKTDFTKLTEECELDLVKKMENYHMLIDGAAKERAPQRVAKYAYELAGLFHHFYRECRILGVEEGVTQARLGLITAVQHVLVHALSILGVSAPERM
;
A
#
# COMPACT_ATOMS: atom_id res chain seq x y z
N MET A 1 -0.80 17.95 -20.72
CA MET A 1 -2.20 17.59 -20.35
C MET A 1 -2.35 16.12 -20.70
N GLU A 2 -2.90 15.30 -19.82
CA GLU A 2 -3.11 13.90 -20.15
C GLU A 2 -4.09 13.77 -21.33
N VAL A 3 -3.82 12.90 -22.27
CA VAL A 3 -4.63 12.64 -23.48
C VAL A 3 -6.12 12.51 -23.14
N ARG A 4 -6.43 11.88 -22.03
CA ARG A 4 -7.80 11.64 -21.58
C ARG A 4 -8.51 12.91 -21.14
N GLU A 5 -7.85 13.82 -20.42
CA GLU A 5 -8.44 15.09 -20.00
C GLU A 5 -8.61 16.00 -21.23
N GLU A 6 -7.66 15.98 -22.15
CA GLU A 6 -7.78 16.69 -23.41
C GLU A 6 -8.96 16.18 -24.26
N LEU A 7 -9.16 14.85 -24.33
CA LEU A 7 -10.33 14.27 -24.99
C LEU A 7 -11.65 14.69 -24.33
N LYS A 8 -11.72 14.74 -23.00
CA LYS A 8 -12.92 15.25 -22.31
C LYS A 8 -13.24 16.70 -22.72
N GLU A 9 -12.24 17.58 -22.68
CA GLU A 9 -12.40 18.96 -23.07
C GLU A 9 -12.83 19.09 -24.55
N ILE A 10 -12.29 18.28 -25.44
CA ILE A 10 -12.68 18.24 -26.84
C ILE A 10 -14.14 17.83 -27.00
N ILE A 11 -14.59 16.79 -26.28
CA ILE A 11 -15.98 16.33 -26.31
C ILE A 11 -16.92 17.41 -25.80
N GLU A 12 -16.57 18.12 -24.71
CA GLU A 12 -17.36 19.22 -24.18
C GLU A 12 -17.44 20.40 -25.15
N ARG A 13 -16.33 20.76 -25.79
CA ARG A 13 -16.31 21.80 -26.86
C ARG A 13 -17.18 21.40 -28.05
N ALA A 14 -17.09 20.13 -28.49
CA ALA A 14 -17.90 19.61 -29.57
C ALA A 14 -19.40 19.59 -29.23
N ARG A 15 -19.77 19.26 -27.99
CA ARG A 15 -21.14 19.37 -27.52
C ARG A 15 -21.64 20.81 -27.59
N ALA A 16 -20.85 21.75 -27.07
CA ALA A 16 -21.21 23.17 -27.09
C ALA A 16 -21.35 23.73 -28.53
N ALA A 17 -20.50 23.28 -29.46
CA ALA A 17 -20.59 23.63 -30.89
C ALA A 17 -21.84 23.05 -31.56
N ALA A 18 -22.20 21.81 -31.26
CA ALA A 18 -23.44 21.17 -31.74
C ALA A 18 -24.70 21.87 -31.19
N GLU A 19 -24.64 22.36 -29.95
CA GLU A 19 -25.71 23.17 -29.34
C GLU A 19 -25.83 24.53 -30.02
N ALA A 20 -24.71 25.23 -30.25
CA ALA A 20 -24.69 26.51 -30.96
C ALA A 20 -25.17 26.39 -32.43
N ALA A 21 -24.93 25.26 -33.08
CA ALA A 21 -25.41 24.97 -34.43
C ALA A 21 -26.91 24.53 -34.48
N GLY A 22 -27.57 24.40 -33.34
CA GLY A 22 -28.95 23.94 -33.25
C GLY A 22 -29.15 22.43 -33.46
N GLU A 23 -28.08 21.65 -33.54
CA GLU A 23 -28.16 20.20 -33.64
C GLU A 23 -28.49 19.55 -32.29
N LEU A 24 -28.13 20.19 -31.19
CA LEU A 24 -28.58 19.86 -29.85
C LEU A 24 -29.40 21.02 -29.24
N PRO A 25 -30.45 20.74 -28.46
CA PRO A 25 -31.18 21.79 -27.76
C PRO A 25 -30.32 22.41 -26.65
N HIS A 26 -30.58 23.68 -26.32
CA HIS A 26 -29.98 24.29 -25.14
C HIS A 26 -30.43 23.59 -23.87
N GLY A 27 -29.51 23.31 -22.97
CA GLY A 27 -29.80 22.61 -21.71
C GLY A 27 -28.60 22.49 -20.78
N GLU A 28 -28.87 22.10 -19.54
CA GLU A 28 -27.84 21.77 -18.55
C GLU A 28 -27.38 20.33 -18.75
N TYR A 29 -26.31 20.15 -19.49
CA TYR A 29 -25.71 18.87 -19.72
C TYR A 29 -24.72 18.52 -18.61
N ALA A 30 -24.82 17.28 -18.11
CA ALA A 30 -23.81 16.77 -17.16
C ALA A 30 -22.43 16.73 -17.83
N PRO A 31 -21.36 17.14 -17.14
CA PRO A 31 -20.01 17.08 -17.71
C PRO A 31 -19.58 15.64 -18.00
N VAL A 32 -18.69 15.47 -18.98
CA VAL A 32 -18.09 14.16 -19.28
C VAL A 32 -17.26 13.71 -18.08
N GLN A 33 -17.85 12.81 -17.28
CA GLN A 33 -17.19 12.37 -16.03
C GLN A 33 -16.04 11.41 -16.30
N ARG A 34 -16.20 10.46 -17.23
CA ARG A 34 -15.25 9.40 -17.43
C ARG A 34 -15.17 8.97 -18.90
N LEU A 35 -13.92 8.84 -19.38
CA LEU A 35 -13.60 8.03 -20.55
C LEU A 35 -13.20 6.63 -20.10
N GLU A 36 -13.76 5.61 -20.70
CA GLU A 36 -13.46 4.22 -20.37
C GLU A 36 -12.42 3.67 -21.36
N ILE A 37 -11.58 2.75 -20.88
CA ILE A 37 -10.72 1.95 -21.74
C ILE A 37 -11.52 0.70 -22.11
N PRO A 38 -11.84 0.50 -23.40
CA PRO A 38 -12.59 -0.67 -23.84
C PRO A 38 -11.84 -1.98 -23.52
N LYS A 39 -12.60 -3.04 -23.23
CA LYS A 39 -12.01 -4.37 -22.98
C LYS A 39 -11.46 -5.02 -24.25
N ALA A 40 -12.04 -4.74 -25.40
CA ALA A 40 -11.62 -5.26 -26.68
C ALA A 40 -11.05 -4.13 -27.54
N LYS A 41 -9.90 -4.38 -28.17
CA LYS A 41 -9.15 -3.42 -28.99
C LYS A 41 -9.94 -2.88 -30.19
N GLU A 42 -10.86 -3.67 -30.72
CA GLU A 42 -11.76 -3.26 -31.81
C GLU A 42 -12.62 -2.05 -31.49
N PHE A 43 -12.79 -1.72 -30.19
CA PHE A 43 -13.50 -0.54 -29.71
C PHE A 43 -12.60 0.67 -29.42
N GLY A 44 -11.36 0.65 -29.89
CA GLY A 44 -10.41 1.75 -29.78
C GLY A 44 -9.67 1.83 -28.44
N ASP A 45 -9.00 2.96 -28.23
CA ASP A 45 -8.18 3.23 -27.05
C ASP A 45 -9.01 3.83 -25.90
N TYR A 46 -9.99 4.65 -26.25
CA TYR A 46 -10.95 5.27 -25.31
C TYR A 46 -12.38 5.18 -25.82
N SER A 47 -13.33 5.14 -24.91
CA SER A 47 -14.76 5.17 -25.21
C SER A 47 -15.51 6.07 -24.23
N THR A 48 -16.54 6.76 -24.71
CA THR A 48 -17.44 7.53 -23.88
C THR A 48 -18.91 7.16 -24.11
N ASN A 49 -19.69 7.16 -23.04
CA ASN A 49 -21.13 7.03 -23.03
C ASN A 49 -21.85 8.39 -22.84
N ALA A 50 -21.15 9.51 -23.02
CA ALA A 50 -21.67 10.87 -22.79
C ALA A 50 -22.99 11.13 -23.53
N ALA A 51 -23.11 10.67 -24.79
CA ALA A 51 -24.35 10.81 -25.56
C ALA A 51 -25.55 10.12 -24.89
N MET A 52 -25.34 9.00 -24.21
CA MET A 52 -26.39 8.32 -23.45
C MET A 52 -26.77 9.11 -22.19
N GLN A 53 -25.79 9.68 -21.48
CA GLN A 53 -26.03 10.52 -20.30
C GLN A 53 -26.82 11.79 -20.68
N TRP A 54 -26.57 12.34 -21.86
CA TRP A 54 -27.20 13.57 -22.36
C TRP A 54 -28.56 13.34 -23.01
N ALA A 55 -28.97 12.11 -23.27
CA ALA A 55 -30.20 11.76 -23.97
C ALA A 55 -31.46 12.37 -23.36
N ARG A 56 -31.54 12.39 -22.01
CA ARG A 56 -32.68 12.99 -21.29
C ARG A 56 -32.77 14.51 -21.48
N THR A 57 -31.64 15.20 -21.36
CA THR A 57 -31.56 16.66 -21.51
C THR A 57 -31.79 17.07 -22.95
N ALA A 58 -31.22 16.32 -23.90
CA ALA A 58 -31.36 16.59 -25.32
C ALA A 58 -32.72 16.17 -25.93
N HIS A 59 -33.52 15.36 -25.22
CA HIS A 59 -34.74 14.74 -25.76
C HIS A 59 -34.54 14.06 -27.12
N LYS A 60 -33.35 13.46 -27.33
CA LYS A 60 -32.95 12.79 -28.57
C LYS A 60 -32.41 11.39 -28.28
N ALA A 61 -32.46 10.50 -29.28
CA ALA A 61 -31.82 9.18 -29.17
C ALA A 61 -30.29 9.35 -28.98
N PRO A 62 -29.67 8.59 -28.07
CA PRO A 62 -28.22 8.72 -27.79
C PRO A 62 -27.34 8.62 -29.03
N ARG A 63 -27.67 7.72 -29.98
CA ARG A 63 -26.93 7.59 -31.23
C ARG A 63 -26.98 8.86 -32.09
N ALA A 64 -28.13 9.50 -32.18
CA ALA A 64 -28.27 10.78 -32.91
C ALA A 64 -27.49 11.91 -32.23
N ILE A 65 -27.41 11.91 -30.90
CA ILE A 65 -26.55 12.84 -30.13
C ILE A 65 -25.08 12.58 -30.45
N ALA A 66 -24.63 11.33 -30.43
CA ALA A 66 -23.26 10.95 -30.78
C ALA A 66 -22.91 11.38 -32.22
N GLU A 67 -23.81 11.18 -33.19
CA GLU A 67 -23.65 11.59 -34.57
C GLU A 67 -23.57 13.13 -34.72
N SER A 68 -24.34 13.89 -33.93
CA SER A 68 -24.25 15.36 -33.90
C SER A 68 -22.91 15.83 -33.33
N ILE A 69 -22.43 15.23 -32.23
CA ILE A 69 -21.20 15.65 -31.55
C ILE A 69 -19.97 15.35 -32.40
N VAL A 70 -19.87 14.14 -32.96
CA VAL A 70 -18.70 13.68 -33.73
C VAL A 70 -18.39 14.62 -34.89
N LYS A 71 -19.38 15.29 -35.47
CA LYS A 71 -19.18 16.30 -36.55
C LYS A 71 -18.35 17.51 -36.10
N TYR A 72 -18.38 17.84 -34.82
CA TYR A 72 -17.69 18.99 -34.24
C TYR A 72 -16.44 18.63 -33.45
N ILE A 73 -16.08 17.34 -33.42
CA ILE A 73 -14.82 16.91 -32.79
C ILE A 73 -13.68 17.22 -33.76
N ASP A 74 -12.87 18.21 -33.39
CA ASP A 74 -11.56 18.47 -33.98
C ASP A 74 -10.48 18.01 -32.99
N ALA A 75 -9.91 16.84 -33.24
CA ALA A 75 -8.98 16.18 -32.32
C ALA A 75 -7.77 15.60 -33.09
N PRO A 76 -6.69 16.38 -33.27
CA PRO A 76 -5.46 15.89 -33.90
C PRO A 76 -4.85 14.66 -33.23
N LEU A 77 -5.14 14.50 -31.91
CA LEU A 77 -4.68 13.35 -31.13
C LEU A 77 -5.41 12.04 -31.48
N VAL A 78 -6.48 12.08 -32.31
CA VAL A 78 -7.30 10.92 -32.68
C VAL A 78 -7.16 10.66 -34.18
N SER A 79 -6.83 9.43 -34.55
CA SER A 79 -6.76 9.00 -35.94
C SER A 79 -8.12 8.59 -36.52
N LYS A 80 -9.03 8.11 -35.64
CA LYS A 80 -10.34 7.57 -36.04
C LYS A 80 -11.33 7.64 -34.87
N MET A 81 -12.59 7.86 -35.20
CA MET A 81 -13.71 7.76 -34.26
C MET A 81 -14.78 6.83 -34.84
N GLU A 82 -15.42 6.06 -33.97
CA GLU A 82 -16.53 5.17 -34.31
C GLU A 82 -17.68 5.29 -33.33
N ILE A 83 -18.90 5.32 -33.84
CA ILE A 83 -20.11 5.29 -33.01
C ILE A 83 -20.59 3.83 -32.92
N ALA A 84 -20.55 3.27 -31.71
CA ALA A 84 -20.91 1.90 -31.43
C ALA A 84 -22.20 1.78 -30.61
N GLY A 85 -22.93 0.69 -30.84
CA GLY A 85 -24.14 0.37 -30.07
C GLY A 85 -25.16 1.48 -30.01
N ALA A 86 -25.65 1.77 -28.80
CA ALA A 86 -26.69 2.77 -28.56
C ALA A 86 -26.20 4.22 -28.58
N GLY A 87 -24.91 4.49 -28.82
CA GLY A 87 -24.34 5.84 -28.85
C GLY A 87 -23.04 6.01 -28.05
N PHE A 88 -22.27 4.93 -27.88
CA PHE A 88 -20.87 5.03 -27.48
C PHE A 88 -20.05 5.70 -28.59
N ILE A 89 -19.14 6.58 -28.22
CA ILE A 89 -18.16 7.14 -29.13
C ILE A 89 -16.81 6.55 -28.75
N ASN A 90 -16.21 5.79 -29.68
CA ASN A 90 -14.93 5.14 -29.55
C ASN A 90 -13.85 5.97 -30.24
N PHE A 91 -12.72 6.17 -29.59
CA PHE A 91 -11.59 6.96 -30.07
C PHE A 91 -10.38 6.05 -30.27
N PHE A 92 -9.74 6.17 -31.42
CA PHE A 92 -8.47 5.53 -31.75
C PHE A 92 -7.39 6.61 -31.79
N LEU A 93 -6.38 6.53 -30.96
CA LEU A 93 -5.33 7.52 -30.87
C LEU A 93 -4.50 7.60 -32.16
N ALA A 94 -4.03 8.80 -32.48
CA ALA A 94 -3.04 8.98 -33.52
C ALA A 94 -1.68 8.45 -33.06
N ALA A 95 -0.90 7.88 -33.98
CA ALA A 95 0.42 7.35 -33.66
C ALA A 95 1.35 8.40 -33.03
N ASP A 96 1.29 9.65 -33.50
CA ASP A 96 2.10 10.74 -32.96
C ASP A 96 1.80 11.01 -31.48
N THR A 97 0.53 10.87 -31.06
CA THR A 97 0.11 10.98 -29.67
C THR A 97 0.75 9.88 -28.81
N VAL A 98 0.73 8.64 -29.31
CA VAL A 98 1.34 7.49 -28.64
C VAL A 98 2.86 7.69 -28.51
N TYR A 99 3.54 8.17 -29.55
CA TYR A 99 4.98 8.41 -29.50
C TYR A 99 5.36 9.63 -28.62
N ALA A 100 4.49 10.65 -28.53
CA ALA A 100 4.71 11.76 -27.61
C ALA A 100 4.73 11.27 -26.15
N GLU A 101 3.81 10.36 -25.79
CA GLU A 101 3.80 9.77 -24.46
C GLU A 101 5.06 8.94 -24.16
N LEU A 102 5.54 8.17 -25.13
CA LEU A 102 6.80 7.45 -24.98
C LEU A 102 7.99 8.40 -24.67
N ARG A 103 8.02 9.58 -25.32
CA ARG A 103 9.03 10.62 -25.02
C ARG A 103 8.88 11.17 -23.60
N ASN A 104 7.65 11.37 -23.14
CA ASN A 104 7.37 11.82 -21.77
C ASN A 104 7.91 10.83 -20.73
N ILE A 105 7.64 9.52 -20.93
CA ILE A 105 8.16 8.46 -20.05
C ILE A 105 9.68 8.49 -20.00
N LEU A 106 10.33 8.56 -21.16
CA LEU A 106 11.78 8.56 -21.27
C LEU A 106 12.42 9.82 -20.66
N SER A 107 11.76 10.96 -20.78
CA SER A 107 12.21 12.23 -20.21
C SER A 107 12.08 12.25 -18.69
N ALA A 108 10.97 11.75 -18.16
CA ALA A 108 10.72 11.67 -16.71
C ALA A 108 11.57 10.58 -16.04
N GLY A 109 11.94 9.53 -16.77
CA GLY A 109 12.76 8.45 -16.24
C GLY A 109 12.12 7.73 -15.07
N ALA A 110 12.89 7.50 -14.00
CA ALA A 110 12.45 6.77 -12.82
C ALA A 110 11.29 7.43 -12.06
N SER A 111 11.06 8.74 -12.26
CA SER A 111 9.98 9.49 -11.60
C SER A 111 8.68 9.56 -12.41
N TYR A 112 8.60 8.88 -13.55
CA TYR A 112 7.41 8.95 -14.41
C TYR A 112 6.10 8.60 -13.69
N GLY A 113 6.13 7.72 -12.71
CA GLY A 113 4.93 7.35 -11.94
C GLY A 113 4.55 8.31 -10.82
N ASP A 114 5.41 9.28 -10.48
CA ASP A 114 5.17 10.23 -9.40
C ASP A 114 4.23 11.35 -9.86
N LEU A 115 3.16 11.58 -9.09
CA LEU A 115 2.24 12.68 -9.32
C LEU A 115 2.70 13.96 -8.62
N PRO A 116 2.25 15.15 -9.09
CA PRO A 116 2.58 16.41 -8.45
C PRO A 116 2.21 16.43 -6.96
N LYS A 117 3.09 17.00 -6.13
CA LYS A 117 2.88 17.18 -4.68
C LYS A 117 1.99 18.38 -4.40
N ASP A 118 0.76 18.38 -4.89
CA ASP A 118 -0.23 19.45 -4.76
C ASP A 118 -1.38 19.09 -3.82
N LYS A 119 -1.39 17.89 -3.27
CA LYS A 119 -2.40 17.41 -2.32
C LYS A 119 -2.24 18.15 -0.99
N LYS A 120 -3.38 18.61 -0.44
CA LYS A 120 -3.40 19.38 0.82
C LYS A 120 -3.40 18.49 2.06
N ASP A 121 -3.77 17.21 1.91
CA ASP A 121 -3.87 16.30 3.02
C ASP A 121 -2.49 15.84 3.49
N LYS A 122 -2.31 15.91 4.80
CA LYS A 122 -1.20 15.31 5.53
C LYS A 122 -1.69 14.04 6.18
N ILE A 123 -1.24 12.91 5.67
CA ILE A 123 -1.76 11.61 6.05
C ILE A 123 -0.79 10.94 7.01
N LEU A 124 -1.27 10.47 8.16
CA LEU A 124 -0.54 9.54 9.00
C LEU A 124 -1.08 8.13 8.77
N VAL A 125 -0.19 7.19 8.44
CA VAL A 125 -0.54 5.78 8.28
C VAL A 125 0.12 4.98 9.40
N GLU A 126 -0.69 4.38 10.27
CA GLU A 126 -0.24 3.47 11.31
C GLU A 126 -0.49 2.02 10.90
N TYR A 127 0.53 1.19 11.02
CA TYR A 127 0.40 -0.22 10.68
C TYR A 127 1.42 -1.09 11.42
N VAL A 128 1.17 -2.37 11.48
CA VAL A 128 1.87 -3.38 12.29
C VAL A 128 1.59 -3.20 13.76
N SER A 129 2.19 -2.22 14.41
CA SER A 129 2.04 -1.84 15.83
C SER A 129 1.93 -3.04 16.78
N ALA A 130 2.73 -4.09 16.52
CA ALA A 130 2.74 -5.31 17.30
C ALA A 130 3.40 -5.08 18.67
N ASN A 131 2.92 -5.78 19.69
CA ASN A 131 3.49 -5.71 21.03
C ASN A 131 4.96 -6.18 21.01
N PRO A 132 5.87 -5.45 21.64
CA PRO A 132 7.30 -5.78 21.65
C PRO A 132 7.61 -6.89 22.68
N THR A 133 6.87 -7.99 22.62
CA THR A 133 6.97 -9.13 23.55
C THR A 133 7.47 -10.41 22.88
N GLY A 134 7.63 -10.39 21.54
CA GLY A 134 8.13 -11.54 20.78
C GLY A 134 8.32 -11.19 19.30
N PRO A 135 8.72 -12.17 18.46
CA PRO A 135 8.94 -11.97 17.03
C PRO A 135 7.63 -11.69 16.27
N LEU A 136 7.75 -10.99 15.14
CA LEU A 136 6.61 -10.80 14.22
C LEU A 136 6.21 -12.14 13.60
N HIS A 137 4.91 -12.40 13.55
CA HIS A 137 4.35 -13.59 12.88
C HIS A 137 3.70 -13.21 11.53
N ILE A 138 3.24 -14.21 10.79
CA ILE A 138 2.71 -14.07 9.42
C ILE A 138 1.57 -13.04 9.31
N GLY A 139 0.70 -12.92 10.32
CA GLY A 139 -0.37 -11.90 10.32
C GLY A 139 0.19 -10.49 10.31
N HIS A 140 1.26 -10.22 11.07
CA HIS A 140 1.97 -8.94 11.05
C HIS A 140 2.68 -8.70 9.71
N ALA A 141 3.21 -9.76 9.08
CA ALA A 141 3.92 -9.68 7.80
C ALA A 141 3.04 -9.11 6.68
N ARG A 142 1.78 -9.57 6.59
CA ARG A 142 0.83 -9.04 5.59
C ARG A 142 0.52 -7.57 5.84
N GLY A 143 0.27 -7.19 7.10
CA GLY A 143 0.04 -5.79 7.49
C GLY A 143 1.24 -4.90 7.19
N ALA A 144 2.46 -5.41 7.42
CA ALA A 144 3.71 -4.71 7.14
C ALA A 144 3.93 -4.48 5.64
N ALA A 145 3.75 -5.52 4.81
CA ALA A 145 3.88 -5.42 3.36
C ALA A 145 2.85 -4.46 2.75
N TYR A 146 1.58 -4.65 3.11
CA TYR A 146 0.48 -3.84 2.56
C TYR A 146 0.56 -2.39 3.04
N GLY A 147 0.80 -2.15 4.34
CA GLY A 147 0.90 -0.81 4.92
C GLY A 147 2.04 -0.01 4.30
N SER A 148 3.23 -0.61 4.17
CA SER A 148 4.36 0.07 3.52
C SER A 148 4.12 0.31 2.02
N ALA A 149 3.48 -0.62 1.31
CA ALA A 149 3.11 -0.41 -0.09
C ALA A 149 2.04 0.70 -0.24
N LEU A 150 1.10 0.80 0.69
CA LEU A 150 0.12 1.89 0.74
C LEU A 150 0.80 3.25 0.98
N VAL A 151 1.74 3.33 1.92
CA VAL A 151 2.53 4.55 2.17
C VAL A 151 3.28 4.97 0.91
N ASN A 152 3.99 4.04 0.25
CA ASN A 152 4.71 4.33 -0.98
C ASN A 152 3.77 4.78 -2.11
N LEU A 153 2.63 4.13 -2.26
CA LEU A 153 1.61 4.48 -3.26
C LEU A 153 1.03 5.88 -3.03
N LEU A 154 0.70 6.22 -1.79
CA LEU A 154 0.20 7.55 -1.43
C LEU A 154 1.26 8.63 -1.68
N ARG A 155 2.53 8.35 -1.37
CA ARG A 155 3.65 9.25 -1.67
C ARG A 155 3.83 9.45 -3.17
N ALA A 156 3.79 8.39 -3.96
CA ALA A 156 3.83 8.46 -5.42
C ALA A 156 2.63 9.24 -5.99
N ALA A 157 1.45 9.15 -5.34
CA ALA A 157 0.27 9.92 -5.70
C ALA A 157 0.30 11.40 -5.25
N GLY A 158 1.42 11.88 -4.70
CA GLY A 158 1.64 13.28 -4.34
C GLY A 158 1.12 13.72 -2.97
N TYR A 159 0.73 12.78 -2.10
CA TYR A 159 0.34 13.10 -0.72
C TYR A 159 1.56 13.28 0.19
N ASP A 160 1.40 14.12 1.23
CA ASP A 160 2.34 14.22 2.36
C ASP A 160 2.02 13.12 3.37
N VAL A 161 2.84 12.05 3.39
CA VAL A 161 2.52 10.81 4.14
C VAL A 161 3.60 10.49 5.14
N TYR A 162 3.16 10.18 6.36
CA TYR A 162 3.98 9.81 7.49
C TYR A 162 3.64 8.41 7.98
N ALA A 163 4.62 7.53 8.02
CA ALA A 163 4.48 6.15 8.47
C ALA A 163 4.81 6.03 9.96
N GLU A 164 3.89 5.50 10.75
CA GLU A 164 4.07 5.38 12.19
C GLU A 164 3.88 3.95 12.69
N TYR A 165 4.74 3.55 13.62
CA TYR A 165 4.62 2.33 14.42
C TYR A 165 4.32 2.73 15.85
N TYR A 166 3.18 2.29 16.40
CA TYR A 166 2.85 2.48 17.81
C TYR A 166 3.53 1.41 18.67
N VAL A 167 4.36 1.83 19.59
CA VAL A 167 5.08 0.97 20.52
C VAL A 167 4.32 0.90 21.83
N ASN A 168 3.72 -0.24 22.13
CA ASN A 168 3.08 -0.52 23.40
C ASN A 168 4.16 -0.79 24.47
N ASP A 169 4.77 0.26 25.01
CA ASP A 169 5.82 0.21 26.04
C ASP A 169 5.31 0.60 27.43
N ALA A 170 4.01 0.79 27.57
CA ALA A 170 3.30 0.98 28.83
C ALA A 170 2.48 -0.28 29.20
N GLY A 171 1.99 -0.35 30.42
CA GLY A 171 1.06 -1.39 30.86
C GLY A 171 1.71 -2.70 31.34
N SER A 172 0.84 -3.69 31.62
CA SER A 172 1.20 -4.95 32.29
C SER A 172 2.02 -5.92 31.41
N GLN A 173 1.83 -5.88 30.10
CA GLN A 173 2.54 -6.83 29.19
C GLN A 173 4.06 -6.68 29.27
N ILE A 174 4.57 -5.48 29.43
CA ILE A 174 6.02 -5.24 29.57
C ILE A 174 6.50 -5.63 30.98
N ALA A 175 5.67 -5.58 32.00
CA ALA A 175 6.00 -6.13 33.31
C ALA A 175 6.11 -7.67 33.24
N HIS A 176 5.12 -8.35 32.65
CA HIS A 176 5.16 -9.82 32.45
C HIS A 176 6.34 -10.27 31.60
N LEU A 177 6.76 -9.45 30.61
CA LEU A 177 7.99 -9.72 29.86
C LEU A 177 9.23 -9.71 30.78
N ALA A 178 9.35 -8.70 31.64
CA ALA A 178 10.46 -8.58 32.59
C ALA A 178 10.48 -9.72 33.61
N GLU A 179 9.33 -10.11 34.14
CA GLU A 179 9.15 -11.24 35.06
C GLU A 179 9.54 -12.56 34.40
N SER A 180 9.14 -12.78 33.15
CA SER A 180 9.50 -13.96 32.36
C SER A 180 11.00 -14.04 32.12
N VAL A 181 11.64 -12.94 31.75
CA VAL A 181 13.10 -12.87 31.60
C VAL A 181 13.81 -13.13 32.92
N ASN A 182 13.29 -12.57 34.02
CA ASN A 182 13.83 -12.78 35.37
C ASN A 182 13.76 -14.27 35.78
N ALA A 183 12.63 -14.92 35.57
CA ALA A 183 12.48 -16.34 35.86
C ALA A 183 13.49 -17.19 35.04
N ARG A 184 13.62 -16.92 33.73
CA ARG A 184 14.61 -17.63 32.88
C ARG A 184 16.05 -17.36 33.28
N TYR A 185 16.40 -16.13 33.65
CA TYR A 185 17.71 -15.75 34.17
C TYR A 185 18.04 -16.53 35.44
N LEU A 186 17.12 -16.60 36.40
CA LEU A 186 17.26 -17.34 37.64
C LEU A 186 17.40 -18.84 37.38
N GLN A 187 16.56 -19.44 36.50
CA GLN A 187 16.66 -20.87 36.11
C GLN A 187 18.02 -21.21 35.50
N LEU A 188 18.55 -20.38 34.59
CA LEU A 188 19.85 -20.57 33.97
C LEU A 188 21.01 -20.52 34.98
N LEU A 189 20.83 -19.81 36.11
CA LEU A 189 21.78 -19.75 37.22
C LEU A 189 21.51 -20.81 38.32
N GLY A 190 20.68 -21.83 38.01
CA GLY A 190 20.42 -22.97 38.89
C GLY A 190 19.44 -22.70 40.04
N LYS A 191 18.62 -21.65 39.96
CA LYS A 191 17.56 -21.40 40.93
C LYS A 191 16.26 -22.11 40.51
N ASP A 192 15.54 -22.65 41.49
CA ASP A 192 14.26 -23.31 41.28
C ASP A 192 13.14 -22.26 41.36
N VAL A 193 12.73 -21.76 40.19
CA VAL A 193 11.68 -20.78 40.02
C VAL A 193 10.88 -21.08 38.74
N ASP A 194 9.57 -20.85 38.78
CA ASP A 194 8.70 -21.02 37.64
C ASP A 194 8.55 -19.72 36.85
N VAL A 195 8.34 -19.83 35.54
CA VAL A 195 7.87 -18.71 34.74
C VAL A 195 6.40 -18.47 35.07
N PRO A 196 5.97 -17.22 35.34
CA PRO A 196 4.55 -16.93 35.62
C PRO A 196 3.62 -17.51 34.54
N ASP A 197 2.44 -18.01 34.94
CA ASP A 197 1.47 -18.62 34.04
C ASP A 197 1.00 -17.67 32.94
N ASP A 198 0.91 -16.38 33.23
CA ASP A 198 0.59 -15.27 32.32
C ASP A 198 1.83 -14.65 31.66
N GLY A 199 3.00 -15.28 31.87
CA GLY A 199 4.28 -14.87 31.31
C GLY A 199 4.53 -15.39 29.90
N TYR A 200 5.69 -15.02 29.35
CA TYR A 200 6.14 -15.41 28.02
C TYR A 200 7.09 -16.62 28.11
N HIS A 201 6.70 -17.72 27.46
CA HIS A 201 7.43 -19.00 27.53
C HIS A 201 8.32 -19.26 26.31
N GLY A 202 8.37 -18.34 25.33
CA GLY A 202 9.10 -18.49 24.08
C GLY A 202 10.62 -18.68 24.28
N TYR A 203 11.26 -19.34 23.32
CA TYR A 203 12.71 -19.54 23.35
C TYR A 203 13.49 -18.22 23.31
N ASP A 204 12.93 -17.22 22.67
CA ASP A 204 13.45 -15.86 22.59
C ASP A 204 13.61 -15.17 23.97
N ILE A 205 12.81 -15.58 24.97
CA ILE A 205 12.96 -15.12 26.37
C ILE A 205 14.20 -15.75 27.02
N VAL A 206 14.46 -17.03 26.69
CA VAL A 206 15.68 -17.72 27.14
C VAL A 206 16.92 -17.07 26.53
N GLU A 207 16.87 -16.67 25.25
CA GLU A 207 17.97 -15.97 24.58
C GLU A 207 18.26 -14.61 25.23
N THR A 208 17.22 -13.84 25.56
CA THR A 208 17.37 -12.58 26.30
C THR A 208 18.02 -12.80 27.66
N ALA A 209 17.59 -13.82 28.41
CA ALA A 209 18.19 -14.16 29.71
C ALA A 209 19.65 -14.59 29.57
N LYS A 210 20.00 -15.38 28.55
CA LYS A 210 21.40 -15.73 28.24
C LYS A 210 22.24 -14.52 27.93
N SER A 211 21.72 -13.61 27.11
CA SER A 211 22.43 -12.37 26.75
C SER A 211 22.74 -11.49 27.97
N LEU A 212 21.88 -11.51 28.98
CA LEU A 212 22.14 -10.85 30.28
C LEU A 212 23.28 -11.54 31.04
N ILE A 213 23.30 -12.89 31.07
CA ILE A 213 24.36 -13.66 31.71
C ILE A 213 25.69 -13.47 30.99
N ASP A 214 25.71 -13.51 29.68
CA ASP A 214 26.93 -13.33 28.87
C ASP A 214 27.55 -11.94 29.07
N ARG A 215 26.77 -10.93 29.39
CA ARG A 215 27.26 -9.56 29.63
C ARG A 215 27.75 -9.32 31.05
N GLU A 216 26.99 -9.75 32.05
CA GLU A 216 27.19 -9.37 33.46
C GLU A 216 27.25 -10.57 34.42
N GLY A 217 27.20 -11.79 33.90
CA GLY A 217 27.23 -13.01 34.71
C GLY A 217 26.05 -13.09 35.69
N ASP A 218 26.38 -13.32 36.95
CA ASP A 218 25.44 -13.43 38.06
C ASP A 218 25.25 -12.11 38.84
N ALA A 219 25.81 -11.00 38.36
CA ALA A 219 25.83 -9.72 39.08
C ALA A 219 24.42 -9.22 39.49
N TYR A 220 23.41 -9.53 38.70
CA TYR A 220 22.02 -9.12 38.98
C TYR A 220 21.39 -9.89 40.17
N LEU A 221 21.98 -11.03 40.64
CA LEU A 221 21.53 -11.73 41.84
C LEU A 221 21.70 -10.91 43.11
N SER A 222 22.67 -9.98 43.12
CA SER A 222 22.94 -9.11 44.25
C SER A 222 21.93 -7.97 44.41
N MET A 223 21.10 -7.71 43.39
CA MET A 223 20.06 -6.69 43.40
C MET A 223 18.79 -7.23 44.11
N ASP A 224 18.04 -6.32 44.72
CA ASP A 224 16.65 -6.63 45.06
C ASP A 224 15.82 -6.89 43.81
N GLU A 225 14.72 -7.61 43.98
CA GLU A 225 13.90 -8.05 42.84
C GLU A 225 13.32 -6.88 42.02
N GLU A 226 12.85 -5.83 42.68
CA GLU A 226 12.25 -4.67 42.03
C GLU A 226 13.29 -3.95 41.14
N ALA A 227 14.50 -3.71 41.68
CA ALA A 227 15.60 -3.10 40.93
C ALA A 227 16.01 -3.99 39.73
N ARG A 228 16.09 -5.30 39.92
CA ARG A 228 16.43 -6.27 38.88
C ARG A 228 15.37 -6.30 37.78
N LEU A 229 14.08 -6.36 38.12
CA LEU A 229 12.97 -6.32 37.16
C LEU A 229 12.97 -5.02 36.35
N LYS A 230 13.31 -3.88 36.94
CA LYS A 230 13.42 -2.59 36.23
C LYS A 230 14.52 -2.60 35.19
N VAL A 231 15.69 -3.22 35.49
CA VAL A 231 16.78 -3.40 34.54
C VAL A 231 16.34 -4.34 33.42
N PHE A 232 15.77 -5.51 33.78
CA PHE A 232 15.36 -6.52 32.80
C PHE A 232 14.25 -6.03 31.89
N LYS A 233 13.30 -5.24 32.40
CA LYS A 233 12.30 -4.53 31.63
C LYS A 233 12.94 -3.68 30.53
N THR A 234 13.93 -2.87 30.89
CA THR A 234 14.60 -1.96 29.94
C THR A 234 15.37 -2.73 28.88
N VAL A 235 16.15 -3.75 29.32
CA VAL A 235 16.97 -4.55 28.41
C VAL A 235 16.09 -5.37 27.46
N ALA A 236 15.10 -6.08 27.99
CA ALA A 236 14.21 -6.92 27.18
C ALA A 236 13.45 -6.09 26.13
N LEU A 237 12.85 -4.97 26.55
CA LEU A 237 12.15 -4.09 25.62
C LEU A 237 13.06 -3.57 24.49
N SER A 238 14.27 -3.10 24.86
CA SER A 238 15.23 -2.60 23.87
C SER A 238 15.67 -3.68 22.89
N GLU A 239 15.92 -4.90 23.38
CA GLU A 239 16.33 -6.04 22.56
C GLU A 239 15.21 -6.48 21.61
N LYS A 240 13.99 -6.65 22.12
CA LYS A 240 12.82 -7.01 21.29
C LYS A 240 12.55 -5.96 20.22
N LEU A 241 12.55 -4.66 20.57
CA LEU A 241 12.38 -3.58 19.58
C LEU A 241 13.50 -3.58 18.53
N SER A 242 14.74 -3.89 18.90
CA SER A 242 15.84 -3.99 17.94
C SER A 242 15.63 -5.13 16.94
N ILE A 243 15.13 -6.27 17.40
CA ILE A 243 14.80 -7.42 16.55
C ILE A 243 13.65 -7.05 15.59
N LEU A 244 12.56 -6.45 16.12
CA LEU A 244 11.42 -6.02 15.30
C LEU A 244 11.85 -5.03 14.21
N LYS A 245 12.65 -4.03 14.58
CA LYS A 245 13.18 -3.03 13.62
C LYS A 245 14.04 -3.68 12.54
N LYS A 246 14.89 -4.62 12.93
CA LYS A 246 15.74 -5.35 11.98
C LYS A 246 14.92 -6.20 11.02
N ASP A 247 13.95 -6.98 11.54
CA ASP A 247 13.11 -7.85 10.71
C ASP A 247 12.27 -7.04 9.73
N LEU A 248 11.72 -5.90 10.15
CA LEU A 248 10.97 -4.99 9.29
C LEU A 248 11.87 -4.33 8.24
N ALA A 249 13.08 -3.89 8.61
CA ALA A 249 14.03 -3.33 7.65
C ALA A 249 14.47 -4.37 6.59
N ASP A 250 14.78 -5.61 7.01
CA ASP A 250 15.12 -6.72 6.10
C ASP A 250 13.91 -7.10 5.21
N PHE A 251 12.69 -6.80 5.67
CA PHE A 251 11.44 -6.94 4.89
C PHE A 251 11.12 -5.70 4.05
N HIS A 252 12.03 -4.75 3.92
CA HIS A 252 11.89 -3.48 3.21
C HIS A 252 10.74 -2.61 3.75
N VAL A 253 10.52 -2.63 5.07
CA VAL A 253 9.52 -1.82 5.76
C VAL A 253 10.22 -0.84 6.70
N THR A 254 9.96 0.44 6.50
CA THR A 254 10.52 1.52 7.31
C THR A 254 9.41 2.43 7.84
N PHE A 255 9.64 3.01 9.01
CA PHE A 255 8.74 3.97 9.64
C PHE A 255 9.45 5.30 9.84
N ASP A 256 8.72 6.39 9.66
CA ASP A 256 9.23 7.73 9.97
C ASP A 256 9.28 7.95 11.48
N ASN A 257 8.40 7.28 12.25
CA ASN A 257 8.36 7.36 13.70
C ASN A 257 8.00 6.03 14.37
N TRP A 258 8.62 5.81 15.51
CA TRP A 258 8.27 4.76 16.48
C TRP A 258 7.69 5.46 17.71
N PHE A 259 6.36 5.58 17.74
CA PHE A 259 5.67 6.34 18.76
C PHE A 259 5.56 5.52 20.06
N SER A 260 6.04 6.08 21.19
CA SER A 260 5.96 5.43 22.50
C SER A 260 4.65 5.75 23.20
N GLU A 261 3.84 4.73 23.52
CA GLU A 261 2.62 4.89 24.31
C GLU A 261 2.87 5.61 25.62
N LYS A 262 3.98 5.31 26.28
CA LYS A 262 4.37 5.91 27.55
C LYS A 262 4.45 7.44 27.46
N SER A 263 4.71 8.01 26.28
CA SER A 263 4.75 9.47 26.06
C SER A 263 3.39 10.16 26.20
N LEU A 264 2.29 9.41 26.18
CA LEU A 264 0.93 9.94 26.41
C LEU A 264 0.66 10.19 27.90
N TYR A 265 1.35 9.46 28.77
CA TYR A 265 1.11 9.49 30.22
C TYR A 265 2.02 10.48 30.97
N PRO A 266 1.52 11.10 32.06
CA PRO A 266 0.11 11.14 32.41
C PRO A 266 -0.67 12.21 31.64
N LYS A 267 0.02 13.28 31.21
CA LYS A 267 -0.58 14.57 30.82
C LYS A 267 -1.60 14.48 29.70
N GLN A 268 -1.29 13.80 28.59
CA GLN A 268 -2.19 13.79 27.42
C GLN A 268 -3.43 12.94 27.69
N VAL A 269 -3.26 11.87 28.45
CA VAL A 269 -4.38 11.04 28.93
C VAL A 269 -5.28 11.84 29.85
N ASP A 270 -4.72 12.53 30.87
CA ASP A 270 -5.48 13.33 31.80
C ASP A 270 -6.24 14.47 31.10
N ASP A 271 -5.57 15.20 30.18
CA ASP A 271 -6.18 16.28 29.40
C ASP A 271 -7.40 15.79 28.59
N ALA A 272 -7.29 14.60 27.96
CA ALA A 272 -8.39 14.01 27.18
C ALA A 272 -9.56 13.57 28.06
N LEU A 273 -9.27 12.90 29.17
CA LEU A 273 -10.27 12.43 30.11
C LEU A 273 -11.00 13.61 30.82
N ASP A 274 -10.29 14.67 31.19
CA ASP A 274 -10.88 15.86 31.79
C ASP A 274 -11.81 16.59 30.80
N THR A 275 -11.45 16.63 29.53
CA THR A 275 -12.33 17.15 28.46
C THR A 275 -13.63 16.35 28.40
N LEU A 276 -13.53 15.02 28.34
CA LEU A 276 -14.69 14.13 28.27
C LEU A 276 -15.58 14.19 29.53
N LYS A 277 -14.97 14.37 30.73
CA LYS A 277 -15.70 14.57 31.97
C LYS A 277 -16.47 15.89 31.96
N LYS A 278 -15.78 16.97 31.59
CA LYS A 278 -16.37 18.32 31.53
C LYS A 278 -17.58 18.38 30.60
N ASP A 279 -17.49 17.68 29.45
CA ASP A 279 -18.53 17.68 28.42
C ASP A 279 -19.62 16.62 28.66
N GLY A 280 -19.53 15.86 29.79
CA GLY A 280 -20.56 14.90 30.23
C GLY A 280 -20.61 13.61 29.40
N TYR A 281 -19.51 13.25 28.73
CA TYR A 281 -19.35 11.98 28.02
C TYR A 281 -18.65 10.90 28.82
N LEU A 282 -17.89 11.28 29.86
CA LEU A 282 -17.27 10.36 30.80
C LEU A 282 -17.97 10.49 32.17
N TYR A 283 -18.45 9.37 32.70
CA TYR A 283 -19.20 9.33 33.96
C TYR A 283 -18.76 8.17 34.87
N GLU A 284 -18.94 8.31 36.18
CA GLU A 284 -18.62 7.28 37.16
C GLU A 284 -19.81 6.35 37.38
N LYS A 285 -19.57 5.04 37.41
CA LYS A 285 -20.53 4.02 37.74
C LYS A 285 -19.82 2.81 38.35
N ASP A 286 -20.32 2.29 39.47
CA ASP A 286 -19.77 1.13 40.18
C ASP A 286 -18.25 1.25 40.47
N GLY A 287 -17.80 2.48 40.80
CA GLY A 287 -16.39 2.79 41.07
C GLY A 287 -15.49 2.88 39.85
N ALA A 288 -16.00 2.66 38.65
CA ALA A 288 -15.26 2.74 37.38
C ALA A 288 -15.71 3.96 36.55
N TRP A 289 -14.82 4.46 35.68
CA TRP A 289 -15.15 5.52 34.72
C TRP A 289 -15.52 4.94 33.38
N TRP A 290 -16.67 5.37 32.86
CA TRP A 290 -17.29 4.87 31.65
C TRP A 290 -17.43 5.97 30.61
N LEU A 291 -17.05 5.69 29.35
CA LEU A 291 -17.34 6.55 28.20
C LEU A 291 -18.71 6.17 27.62
N ALA A 292 -19.57 7.17 27.44
CA ALA A 292 -20.96 7.03 26.97
C ALA A 292 -21.04 6.73 25.46
N THR A 293 -20.39 5.67 24.99
CA THR A 293 -20.28 5.31 23.56
C THR A 293 -21.63 4.95 22.93
N THR A 294 -22.63 4.56 23.75
CA THR A 294 -24.02 4.33 23.28
C THR A 294 -24.65 5.59 22.69
N LYS A 295 -24.23 6.79 23.10
CA LYS A 295 -24.67 8.06 22.50
C LYS A 295 -24.25 8.20 21.02
N ASN A 296 -23.30 7.38 20.56
CA ASN A 296 -22.85 7.34 19.18
C ASN A 296 -23.12 5.99 18.49
N GLY A 297 -24.00 5.14 19.06
CA GLY A 297 -24.48 3.91 18.43
C GLY A 297 -23.70 2.64 18.78
N ASP A 298 -22.81 2.67 19.80
CA ASP A 298 -22.22 1.44 20.36
C ASP A 298 -23.29 0.63 21.10
N ASP A 299 -23.10 -0.69 21.24
CA ASP A 299 -24.02 -1.61 21.92
C ASP A 299 -24.09 -1.37 23.44
N LYS A 300 -22.99 -0.85 24.03
CA LYS A 300 -22.88 -0.50 25.46
C LYS A 300 -21.80 0.54 25.67
N ASP A 301 -21.88 1.25 26.81
CA ASP A 301 -20.82 2.15 27.25
C ASP A 301 -19.56 1.36 27.64
N ARG A 302 -18.41 2.01 27.56
CA ARG A 302 -17.09 1.35 27.70
C ARG A 302 -16.31 1.88 28.90
N VAL A 303 -15.74 0.95 29.66
CA VAL A 303 -14.86 1.28 30.78
C VAL A 303 -13.55 1.86 30.27
N VAL A 304 -13.19 3.02 30.75
CA VAL A 304 -11.92 3.71 30.49
C VAL A 304 -10.95 3.54 31.64
N ILE A 305 -11.45 3.71 32.90
CA ILE A 305 -10.67 3.45 34.10
C ILE A 305 -11.45 2.43 34.93
N ARG A 306 -10.78 1.36 35.35
CA ARG A 306 -11.36 0.31 36.18
C ARG A 306 -11.63 0.79 37.63
N ALA A 307 -12.42 0.02 38.36
CA ALA A 307 -12.73 0.32 39.77
C ALA A 307 -11.50 0.31 40.69
N ASN A 308 -10.43 -0.37 40.32
CA ASN A 308 -9.16 -0.33 41.05
C ASN A 308 -8.28 0.88 40.71
N GLY A 309 -8.77 1.81 39.87
CA GLY A 309 -8.04 2.99 39.39
C GLY A 309 -7.13 2.77 38.20
N GLU A 310 -6.99 1.53 37.68
CA GLU A 310 -6.15 1.23 36.53
C GLU A 310 -6.81 1.63 35.22
N PRO A 311 -6.07 2.31 34.29
CA PRO A 311 -6.56 2.59 32.96
C PRO A 311 -6.71 1.30 32.14
N THR A 312 -7.69 1.28 31.23
CA THR A 312 -7.78 0.27 30.18
C THR A 312 -6.96 0.71 28.97
N TYR A 313 -6.70 -0.20 28.00
CA TYR A 313 -6.08 0.16 26.72
C TYR A 313 -6.84 1.27 25.98
N PHE A 314 -8.16 1.33 26.13
CA PHE A 314 -8.98 2.37 25.54
C PHE A 314 -8.62 3.78 26.05
N CYS A 315 -8.03 3.89 27.23
CA CYS A 315 -7.62 5.15 27.82
C CYS A 315 -6.47 5.83 27.03
N SER A 316 -5.45 5.06 26.66
CA SER A 316 -4.34 5.57 25.83
C SER A 316 -4.81 5.90 24.40
N ASP A 317 -5.67 5.07 23.82
CA ASP A 317 -6.20 5.29 22.47
C ASP A 317 -7.02 6.59 22.39
N ILE A 318 -7.82 6.91 23.42
CA ILE A 318 -8.57 8.17 23.52
C ILE A 318 -7.63 9.39 23.47
N ALA A 319 -6.44 9.31 24.06
CA ALA A 319 -5.46 10.39 24.06
C ALA A 319 -4.61 10.43 22.78
N TYR A 320 -4.44 9.30 22.13
CA TYR A 320 -3.54 9.17 20.98
C TYR A 320 -4.10 9.84 19.72
N VAL A 321 -5.40 9.75 19.46
CA VAL A 321 -6.02 10.45 18.32
C VAL A 321 -5.81 11.96 18.38
N PRO A 322 -6.13 12.67 19.50
CA PRO A 322 -5.78 14.09 19.64
C PRO A 322 -4.29 14.39 19.48
N ASN A 323 -3.41 13.46 19.87
CA ASN A 323 -1.98 13.61 19.66
C ASN A 323 -1.62 13.62 18.17
N LYS A 324 -2.17 12.68 17.37
CA LYS A 324 -1.99 12.63 15.90
C LYS A 324 -2.44 13.96 15.26
N GLU A 325 -3.60 14.44 15.57
CA GLU A 325 -4.17 15.71 15.09
C GLU A 325 -3.32 16.94 15.48
N LYS A 326 -2.87 17.02 16.74
CA LYS A 326 -2.01 18.12 17.23
C LYS A 326 -0.66 18.15 16.53
N ARG A 327 -0.18 17.04 16.00
CA ARG A 327 1.03 16.96 15.17
C ARG A 327 0.80 17.45 13.74
N GLY A 328 -0.45 17.81 13.38
CA GLY A 328 -0.81 18.45 12.13
C GLY A 328 -1.27 17.50 11.03
N TYR A 329 -1.57 16.24 11.37
CA TYR A 329 -2.16 15.28 10.41
C TYR A 329 -3.68 15.48 10.39
N ASN A 330 -4.23 15.69 9.20
CA ASN A 330 -5.67 15.91 8.99
C ASN A 330 -6.38 14.70 8.38
N LYS A 331 -5.63 13.64 8.05
CA LYS A 331 -6.14 12.33 7.66
C LYS A 331 -5.34 11.24 8.36
N LEU A 332 -6.05 10.32 8.97
CA LEU A 332 -5.46 9.20 9.71
C LEU A 332 -5.91 7.90 9.04
N ILE A 333 -4.98 6.97 8.87
CA ILE A 333 -5.26 5.62 8.34
C ILE A 333 -4.58 4.63 9.26
N ASP A 334 -5.35 3.76 9.90
CA ASP A 334 -4.81 2.68 10.72
C ASP A 334 -5.18 1.32 10.10
N ILE A 335 -4.22 0.39 10.10
CA ILE A 335 -4.42 -0.98 9.64
C ILE A 335 -4.50 -1.91 10.85
N TRP A 336 -5.70 -2.46 11.11
CA TRP A 336 -5.97 -3.33 12.25
C TRP A 336 -6.33 -4.75 11.84
N GLY A 337 -6.10 -5.72 12.71
CA GLY A 337 -6.64 -7.07 12.55
C GLY A 337 -8.18 -7.06 12.53
N ALA A 338 -8.77 -7.97 11.77
CA ALA A 338 -10.23 -8.06 11.62
C ALA A 338 -10.98 -8.34 12.93
N ASP A 339 -10.31 -8.89 13.92
CA ASP A 339 -10.81 -9.10 15.28
C ASP A 339 -11.08 -7.77 16.03
N HIS A 340 -10.51 -6.66 15.59
CA HIS A 340 -10.75 -5.33 16.13
C HIS A 340 -11.95 -4.58 15.53
N HIS A 341 -12.75 -5.19 14.63
CA HIS A 341 -13.90 -4.54 13.99
C HIS A 341 -14.83 -3.84 15.00
N GLY A 342 -15.18 -4.50 16.12
CA GLY A 342 -16.04 -3.92 17.16
C GLY A 342 -15.41 -2.74 17.93
N TYR A 343 -14.12 -2.46 17.71
CA TYR A 343 -13.42 -1.36 18.37
C TYR A 343 -13.55 -0.03 17.62
N ILE A 344 -13.88 -0.07 16.33
CA ILE A 344 -13.99 1.11 15.46
C ILE A 344 -14.98 2.13 16.04
N ILE A 345 -16.18 1.69 16.38
CA ILE A 345 -17.22 2.58 16.92
C ILE A 345 -16.79 3.27 18.22
N ARG A 346 -15.93 2.61 19.03
CA ARG A 346 -15.42 3.16 20.29
C ARG A 346 -14.49 4.33 20.04
N ILE A 347 -13.53 4.16 19.12
CA ILE A 347 -12.58 5.22 18.75
C ILE A 347 -13.30 6.38 18.06
N HIS A 348 -14.20 6.11 17.11
CA HIS A 348 -14.99 7.15 16.45
C HIS A 348 -15.88 7.91 17.45
N SER A 349 -16.39 7.23 18.49
CA SER A 349 -17.11 7.91 19.58
C SER A 349 -16.22 8.83 20.39
N ALA A 350 -15.03 8.37 20.76
CA ALA A 350 -14.06 9.19 21.48
C ALA A 350 -13.64 10.42 20.67
N MET A 351 -13.33 10.25 19.37
CA MET A 351 -13.03 11.36 18.46
C MET A 351 -14.13 12.40 18.44
N LYS A 352 -15.36 11.96 18.18
CA LYS A 352 -16.53 12.84 18.10
C LYS A 352 -16.76 13.61 19.39
N PHE A 353 -16.62 12.95 20.54
CA PHE A 353 -16.81 13.57 21.86
C PHE A 353 -15.68 14.53 22.24
N LEU A 354 -14.50 14.36 21.67
CA LEU A 354 -13.38 15.28 21.79
C LEU A 354 -13.40 16.41 20.74
N GLY A 355 -14.42 16.46 19.86
CA GLY A 355 -14.61 17.51 18.87
C GLY A 355 -13.88 17.29 17.55
N TYR A 356 -13.36 16.09 17.28
CA TYR A 356 -12.74 15.69 16.02
C TYR A 356 -13.76 15.06 15.08
N ASN A 357 -13.49 15.11 13.77
CA ASN A 357 -14.35 14.48 12.76
C ASN A 357 -13.95 13.01 12.56
N PRO A 358 -14.82 12.02 12.90
CA PRO A 358 -14.50 10.60 12.71
C PRO A 358 -14.23 10.20 11.25
N GLU A 359 -14.75 10.94 10.26
CA GLU A 359 -14.50 10.68 8.82
C GLU A 359 -13.06 10.99 8.38
N ASP A 360 -12.27 11.65 9.23
CA ASP A 360 -10.86 11.90 9.00
C ASP A 360 -9.97 10.74 9.48
N PHE A 361 -10.57 9.71 10.10
CA PHE A 361 -9.90 8.52 10.58
C PHE A 361 -10.45 7.25 9.90
N GLU A 362 -9.73 6.79 8.90
CA GLU A 362 -10.01 5.57 8.14
C GLU A 362 -9.36 4.36 8.83
N ILE A 363 -10.14 3.33 9.11
CA ILE A 363 -9.64 2.08 9.69
C ILE A 363 -9.80 0.96 8.66
N MET A 364 -8.67 0.41 8.23
CA MET A 364 -8.61 -0.69 7.27
C MET A 364 -8.44 -2.02 8.02
N LEU A 365 -9.30 -2.99 7.74
CA LEU A 365 -9.28 -4.28 8.43
C LEU A 365 -8.51 -5.34 7.64
N LEU A 366 -7.51 -5.92 8.31
CA LEU A 366 -6.65 -6.97 7.77
C LEU A 366 -7.24 -8.35 8.08
N GLN A 367 -7.60 -9.11 7.05
CA GLN A 367 -8.06 -10.48 7.17
C GLN A 367 -6.91 -11.48 7.36
N MET A 368 -7.27 -12.65 7.89
CA MET A 368 -6.34 -13.73 8.21
C MET A 368 -5.58 -14.25 6.98
N VAL A 369 -4.37 -14.73 7.21
CA VAL A 369 -3.54 -15.43 6.22
C VAL A 369 -3.39 -16.89 6.63
N THR A 370 -3.66 -17.80 5.71
CA THR A 370 -3.36 -19.22 5.84
C THR A 370 -2.12 -19.53 5.01
N LEU A 371 -1.09 -20.07 5.64
CA LEU A 371 0.08 -20.60 4.90
C LEU A 371 -0.24 -21.98 4.36
N LEU A 372 0.07 -22.22 3.09
CA LEU A 372 -0.05 -23.53 2.45
C LEU A 372 1.34 -24.07 2.09
N ARG A 373 1.54 -25.36 2.29
CA ARG A 373 2.68 -26.15 1.81
C ARG A 373 2.18 -27.49 1.31
N ASP A 374 2.55 -27.89 0.10
CA ASP A 374 2.01 -29.09 -0.57
C ASP A 374 0.46 -29.06 -0.60
N GLY A 375 -0.13 -27.87 -0.74
CA GLY A 375 -1.58 -27.66 -0.72
C GLY A 375 -2.25 -27.85 0.65
N GLN A 376 -1.46 -28.02 1.74
CA GLN A 376 -1.98 -28.23 3.10
C GLN A 376 -1.67 -27.04 4.02
N PRO A 377 -2.58 -26.65 4.92
CA PRO A 377 -2.35 -25.57 5.87
C PRO A 377 -1.20 -25.86 6.83
N VAL A 378 -0.29 -24.89 6.96
CA VAL A 378 0.81 -24.88 7.92
C VAL A 378 0.43 -24.00 9.10
N LYS A 379 0.13 -24.61 10.25
CA LYS A 379 -0.30 -23.87 11.46
C LYS A 379 0.86 -23.42 12.34
N MET A 380 1.95 -24.19 12.36
CA MET A 380 3.08 -23.98 13.26
C MET A 380 4.41 -24.12 12.54
N SER A 381 5.41 -23.36 13.00
CA SER A 381 6.81 -23.51 12.62
C SER A 381 7.31 -24.90 13.00
N LYS A 382 7.99 -25.58 12.07
CA LYS A 382 8.65 -26.87 12.33
C LYS A 382 9.78 -26.75 13.37
N ARG A 383 10.36 -25.54 13.50
CA ARG A 383 11.51 -25.27 14.36
C ARG A 383 11.10 -24.99 15.80
N THR A 384 10.03 -24.22 16.00
CA THR A 384 9.66 -23.68 17.32
C THR A 384 8.38 -24.27 17.89
N GLY A 385 7.54 -24.93 17.08
CA GLY A 385 6.20 -25.37 17.47
C GLY A 385 5.22 -24.23 17.72
N GLN A 386 5.60 -22.99 17.38
CA GLN A 386 4.80 -21.77 17.50
C GLN A 386 4.34 -21.29 16.12
N ALA A 387 3.66 -20.15 16.06
CA ALA A 387 3.28 -19.54 14.77
C ALA A 387 4.52 -19.23 13.92
N VAL A 388 4.41 -19.40 12.59
CA VAL A 388 5.51 -19.09 11.66
C VAL A 388 5.83 -17.59 11.76
N THR A 389 7.09 -17.28 11.97
CA THR A 389 7.57 -15.90 12.10
C THR A 389 7.79 -15.24 10.73
N LEU A 390 7.81 -13.89 10.71
CA LEU A 390 8.22 -13.12 9.53
C LEU A 390 9.63 -13.52 9.06
N ARG A 391 10.56 -13.68 10.00
CA ARG A 391 11.95 -14.11 9.71
C ARG A 391 11.99 -15.45 9.00
N GLU A 392 11.29 -16.46 9.54
CA GLU A 392 11.23 -17.79 8.92
C GLU A 392 10.62 -17.75 7.52
N LEU A 393 9.58 -16.91 7.29
CA LEU A 393 8.99 -16.73 5.97
C LEU A 393 10.00 -16.10 5.00
N MET A 394 10.70 -15.03 5.40
CA MET A 394 11.71 -14.38 4.55
C MET A 394 12.87 -15.32 4.22
N ASP A 395 13.33 -16.11 5.18
CA ASP A 395 14.41 -17.07 4.98
C ASP A 395 13.99 -18.18 4.01
N GLU A 396 12.70 -18.50 3.94
CA GLU A 396 12.19 -19.57 3.07
C GLU A 396 11.84 -19.12 1.66
N VAL A 397 11.13 -17.98 1.50
CA VAL A 397 10.60 -17.52 0.19
C VAL A 397 11.25 -16.23 -0.31
N GLY A 398 12.03 -15.55 0.52
CA GLY A 398 12.59 -14.22 0.25
C GLY A 398 11.58 -13.09 0.50
N SER A 399 12.11 -11.89 0.78
CA SER A 399 11.30 -10.69 1.05
C SER A 399 10.43 -10.30 -0.15
N ASP A 400 10.98 -10.34 -1.36
CA ASP A 400 10.28 -9.91 -2.58
C ASP A 400 9.03 -10.73 -2.88
N ALA A 401 9.15 -12.08 -2.82
CA ALA A 401 8.02 -12.96 -3.04
C ALA A 401 6.95 -12.75 -1.97
N ALA A 402 7.34 -12.74 -0.68
CA ALA A 402 6.41 -12.52 0.41
C ALA A 402 5.66 -11.19 0.24
N ARG A 403 6.36 -10.08 -0.03
CA ARG A 403 5.76 -8.75 -0.23
C ARG A 403 4.79 -8.72 -1.40
N TYR A 404 5.21 -9.23 -2.57
CA TYR A 404 4.36 -9.23 -3.76
C TYR A 404 3.06 -10.00 -3.51
N PHE A 405 3.14 -11.21 -2.96
CA PHE A 405 1.94 -12.01 -2.69
C PHE A 405 1.00 -11.30 -1.72
N PHE A 406 1.51 -10.73 -0.62
CA PHE A 406 0.69 -9.96 0.34
C PHE A 406 0.04 -8.73 -0.28
N CYS A 407 0.72 -8.03 -1.18
CA CYS A 407 0.19 -6.87 -1.88
C CYS A 407 -0.70 -7.22 -3.08
N SER A 408 -0.78 -8.48 -3.52
CA SER A 408 -1.55 -8.89 -4.70
C SER A 408 -3.06 -9.04 -4.46
N ARG A 409 -3.50 -9.00 -3.20
CA ARG A 409 -4.90 -9.16 -2.77
C ARG A 409 -5.35 -7.97 -1.95
N THR A 410 -6.67 -7.72 -1.93
CA THR A 410 -7.26 -6.70 -1.06
C THR A 410 -7.09 -7.07 0.41
N LEU A 411 -6.94 -6.08 1.27
CA LEU A 411 -6.65 -6.29 2.69
C LEU A 411 -7.78 -7.04 3.42
N ASP A 412 -9.02 -6.75 3.04
CA ASP A 412 -10.26 -7.30 3.59
C ASP A 412 -10.60 -8.73 3.10
N SER A 413 -9.83 -9.28 2.17
CA SER A 413 -10.00 -10.66 1.70
C SER A 413 -9.15 -11.63 2.51
N GLN A 414 -9.71 -12.82 2.82
CA GLN A 414 -8.92 -13.95 3.30
C GLN A 414 -7.87 -14.32 2.25
N MET A 415 -6.71 -14.77 2.71
CA MET A 415 -5.60 -15.08 1.82
C MET A 415 -4.97 -16.43 2.15
N ASP A 416 -4.91 -17.30 1.16
CA ASP A 416 -4.04 -18.45 1.16
C ASP A 416 -2.69 -18.07 0.53
N PHE A 417 -1.62 -18.19 1.30
CA PHE A 417 -0.26 -17.95 0.86
C PHE A 417 0.43 -19.29 0.56
N ASP A 418 0.61 -19.57 -0.72
CA ASP A 418 1.27 -20.79 -1.20
C ASP A 418 2.79 -20.63 -1.18
N ILE A 419 3.44 -21.27 -0.20
CA ILE A 419 4.91 -21.24 -0.02
C ILE A 419 5.60 -21.86 -1.24
N ASP A 420 5.07 -22.96 -1.78
CA ASP A 420 5.71 -23.69 -2.87
C ASP A 420 5.67 -22.87 -4.16
N LEU A 421 4.55 -22.17 -4.43
CA LEU A 421 4.42 -21.24 -5.54
C LEU A 421 5.39 -20.06 -5.38
N ALA A 422 5.49 -19.49 -4.17
CA ALA A 422 6.35 -18.34 -3.89
C ALA A 422 7.85 -18.66 -4.07
N LYS A 423 8.25 -19.93 -3.94
CA LYS A 423 9.65 -20.41 -4.14
C LYS A 423 9.97 -20.74 -5.60
N LYS A 424 8.97 -20.87 -6.47
CA LYS A 424 9.23 -21.25 -7.87
C LYS A 424 10.03 -20.19 -8.61
N GLN A 425 11.09 -20.62 -9.30
CA GLN A 425 11.87 -19.81 -10.22
C GLN A 425 11.39 -20.05 -11.67
N SER A 426 10.11 -19.81 -11.92
CA SER A 426 9.46 -20.02 -13.21
C SER A 426 8.36 -18.96 -13.43
N SER A 427 7.81 -18.93 -14.64
CA SER A 427 6.69 -18.04 -15.01
C SER A 427 5.41 -18.26 -14.22
N ASP A 428 5.29 -19.38 -13.48
CA ASP A 428 4.16 -19.62 -12.58
C ASP A 428 4.18 -18.67 -11.38
N ASN A 429 5.39 -18.27 -10.93
CA ASN A 429 5.57 -17.31 -9.87
C ASN A 429 5.50 -15.89 -10.43
N PRO A 430 4.46 -15.09 -10.10
CA PRO A 430 4.27 -13.79 -10.71
C PRO A 430 5.39 -12.79 -10.38
N VAL A 431 5.99 -12.85 -9.19
CA VAL A 431 7.10 -11.95 -8.87
C VAL A 431 8.35 -12.29 -9.69
N TYR A 432 8.67 -13.57 -9.82
CA TYR A 432 9.76 -14.04 -10.67
C TYR A 432 9.53 -13.60 -12.13
N TYR A 433 8.30 -13.74 -12.64
CA TYR A 433 7.93 -13.34 -14.00
C TYR A 433 8.15 -11.85 -14.26
N ILE A 434 7.79 -10.99 -13.30
CA ILE A 434 7.99 -9.53 -13.39
C ILE A 434 9.48 -9.18 -13.32
N GLN A 435 10.20 -9.74 -12.34
CA GLN A 435 11.63 -9.48 -12.15
C GLN A 435 12.44 -9.97 -13.35
N TYR A 436 12.05 -11.09 -13.93
CA TYR A 436 12.68 -11.62 -15.16
C TYR A 436 12.51 -10.68 -16.36
N ALA A 437 11.42 -9.92 -16.46
CA ALA A 437 11.29 -8.87 -17.46
C ALA A 437 12.39 -7.81 -17.31
N ASN A 438 12.62 -7.31 -16.11
CA ASN A 438 13.67 -6.33 -15.83
C ASN A 438 15.08 -6.90 -16.14
N ALA A 439 15.39 -8.10 -15.65
CA ALA A 439 16.68 -8.75 -15.90
C ALA A 439 16.94 -8.98 -17.40
N ARG A 440 15.90 -9.33 -18.16
CA ARG A 440 15.97 -9.47 -19.62
C ARG A 440 16.26 -8.15 -20.32
N ILE A 441 15.66 -7.03 -19.87
CA ILE A 441 15.95 -5.70 -20.40
C ILE A 441 17.41 -5.33 -20.13
N HIS A 442 17.94 -5.57 -18.94
CA HIS A 442 19.35 -5.36 -18.64
C HIS A 442 20.28 -6.20 -19.51
N SER A 443 19.92 -7.46 -19.78
CA SER A 443 20.68 -8.31 -20.70
C SER A 443 20.72 -7.77 -22.12
N LEU A 444 19.61 -7.18 -22.60
CA LEU A 444 19.55 -6.52 -23.91
C LEU A 444 20.44 -5.29 -23.98
N PHE A 445 20.46 -4.47 -22.91
CA PHE A 445 21.37 -3.33 -22.84
C PHE A 445 22.84 -3.76 -22.85
N ALA A 446 23.19 -4.82 -22.13
CA ALA A 446 24.54 -5.38 -22.15
C ALA A 446 24.93 -5.83 -23.58
N GLN A 447 24.06 -6.57 -24.28
CA GLN A 447 24.28 -7.01 -25.66
C GLN A 447 24.40 -5.81 -26.62
N ALA A 448 23.56 -4.78 -26.48
CA ALA A 448 23.64 -3.56 -27.29
C ALA A 448 25.01 -2.86 -27.11
N LYS A 449 25.48 -2.77 -25.87
CA LYS A 449 26.79 -2.19 -25.51
C LYS A 449 27.93 -3.00 -26.10
N GLU A 450 27.89 -4.32 -26.03
CA GLU A 450 28.90 -5.23 -26.63
C GLU A 450 28.91 -5.10 -28.16
N ALA A 451 27.74 -4.91 -28.77
CA ALA A 451 27.62 -4.68 -30.22
C ALA A 451 28.03 -3.25 -30.64
N GLY A 452 28.45 -2.39 -29.71
CA GLY A 452 28.86 -1.00 -29.99
C GLY A 452 27.69 -0.08 -30.33
N VAL A 453 26.46 -0.48 -30.10
CA VAL A 453 25.26 0.36 -30.29
C VAL A 453 25.26 1.46 -29.24
N LYS A 454 25.13 2.71 -29.68
CA LYS A 454 24.93 3.87 -28.80
C LYS A 454 23.45 4.22 -28.80
N TRP A 455 22.85 4.44 -27.62
CA TRP A 455 21.46 4.85 -27.45
C TRP A 455 21.32 5.90 -26.34
N GLY A 456 20.11 6.41 -26.12
CA GLY A 456 19.82 7.37 -25.05
C GLY A 456 19.57 8.79 -25.53
N ASN A 457 19.72 9.08 -26.83
CA ASN A 457 19.34 10.39 -27.38
C ASN A 457 17.89 10.36 -27.88
N TRP A 458 16.96 10.34 -26.93
CA TRP A 458 15.54 10.13 -27.18
C TRP A 458 14.86 11.27 -27.94
N GLU A 459 15.40 12.49 -27.87
CA GLU A 459 14.93 13.64 -28.64
C GLU A 459 15.10 13.45 -30.15
N LYS A 460 16.18 12.77 -30.54
CA LYS A 460 16.50 12.49 -31.97
C LYS A 460 16.01 11.13 -32.45
N THR A 461 15.48 10.30 -31.55
CA THR A 461 15.00 8.96 -31.93
C THR A 461 13.68 9.08 -32.68
N ASP A 462 13.62 8.46 -33.86
CA ASP A 462 12.40 8.35 -34.65
C ASP A 462 11.54 7.18 -34.18
N PHE A 463 10.57 7.47 -33.29
CA PHE A 463 9.65 6.46 -32.78
C PHE A 463 8.57 6.02 -33.76
N THR A 464 8.42 6.68 -34.90
CA THR A 464 7.50 6.22 -35.97
C THR A 464 7.93 4.87 -36.59
N LYS A 465 9.14 4.43 -36.27
CA LYS A 465 9.65 3.09 -36.60
C LYS A 465 9.02 1.96 -35.77
N LEU A 466 8.30 2.27 -34.68
CA LEU A 466 7.52 1.32 -33.91
C LEU A 466 6.16 1.11 -34.58
N THR A 467 6.05 0.12 -35.43
CA THR A 467 4.86 -0.12 -36.25
C THR A 467 4.11 -1.40 -35.89
N GLU A 468 4.75 -2.27 -35.12
CA GLU A 468 4.14 -3.52 -34.69
C GLU A 468 3.11 -3.30 -33.58
N GLU A 469 2.02 -4.06 -33.63
CA GLU A 469 0.93 -3.93 -32.64
C GLU A 469 1.43 -4.11 -31.20
N CYS A 470 2.31 -5.09 -30.96
CA CYS A 470 2.86 -5.35 -29.64
C CYS A 470 3.76 -4.22 -29.09
N GLU A 471 4.35 -3.40 -29.98
CA GLU A 471 5.10 -2.19 -29.59
C GLU A 471 4.16 -1.09 -29.10
N LEU A 472 3.10 -0.84 -29.87
CA LEU A 472 2.08 0.17 -29.53
C LEU A 472 1.29 -0.22 -28.26
N ASP A 473 1.02 -1.51 -28.06
CA ASP A 473 0.37 -2.01 -26.84
C ASP A 473 1.15 -1.68 -25.58
N LEU A 474 2.48 -1.77 -25.62
CA LEU A 474 3.34 -1.38 -24.49
C LEU A 474 3.20 0.11 -24.17
N VAL A 475 3.26 0.97 -25.19
CA VAL A 475 3.15 2.42 -24.98
C VAL A 475 1.78 2.78 -24.42
N LYS A 476 0.69 2.26 -25.01
CA LYS A 476 -0.69 2.47 -24.57
C LYS A 476 -0.92 1.96 -23.14
N LYS A 477 -0.28 0.85 -22.74
CA LYS A 477 -0.34 0.35 -21.38
C LYS A 477 0.31 1.32 -20.40
N MET A 478 1.46 1.89 -20.77
CA MET A 478 2.21 2.81 -19.91
C MET A 478 1.57 4.21 -19.82
N GLU A 479 0.91 4.70 -20.86
CA GLU A 479 0.17 5.97 -20.91
C GLU A 479 -0.79 6.12 -19.71
N ASN A 480 -1.46 5.05 -19.33
CA ASN A 480 -2.47 5.06 -18.28
C ASN A 480 -1.91 4.86 -16.85
N TYR A 481 -0.58 4.88 -16.70
CA TYR A 481 0.05 4.55 -15.43
C TYR A 481 -0.21 5.60 -14.34
N HIS A 482 -0.18 6.89 -14.66
CA HIS A 482 -0.50 7.98 -13.72
C HIS A 482 -1.91 7.85 -13.15
N MET A 483 -2.89 7.54 -14.01
CA MET A 483 -4.27 7.32 -13.55
C MET A 483 -4.41 6.08 -12.68
N LEU A 484 -3.62 5.04 -12.95
CA LEU A 484 -3.57 3.88 -12.08
C LEU A 484 -3.10 4.28 -10.68
N ILE A 485 -2.00 5.06 -10.60
CA ILE A 485 -1.43 5.52 -9.32
C ILE A 485 -2.45 6.38 -8.55
N ASP A 486 -3.04 7.39 -9.18
CA ASP A 486 -4.05 8.24 -8.54
C ASP A 486 -5.28 7.44 -8.07
N GLY A 487 -5.82 6.58 -8.96
CA GLY A 487 -6.98 5.75 -8.64
C GLY A 487 -6.70 4.71 -7.55
N ALA A 488 -5.54 4.05 -7.61
CA ALA A 488 -5.14 3.08 -6.60
C ALA A 488 -4.90 3.74 -5.23
N ALA A 489 -4.32 4.95 -5.21
CA ALA A 489 -4.13 5.71 -3.98
C ALA A 489 -5.47 6.12 -3.34
N LYS A 490 -6.42 6.64 -4.13
CA LYS A 490 -7.77 7.00 -3.66
C LYS A 490 -8.54 5.81 -3.09
N GLU A 491 -8.38 4.65 -3.70
CA GLU A 491 -9.04 3.41 -3.28
C GLU A 491 -8.24 2.63 -2.21
N ARG A 492 -7.07 3.13 -1.77
CA ARG A 492 -6.17 2.42 -0.84
C ARG A 492 -5.79 1.01 -1.34
N ALA A 493 -5.53 0.87 -2.64
CA ALA A 493 -5.50 -0.39 -3.37
C ALA A 493 -4.14 -0.72 -4.03
N PRO A 494 -3.05 -0.98 -3.28
CA PRO A 494 -1.74 -1.35 -3.84
C PRO A 494 -1.79 -2.63 -4.70
N GLN A 495 -2.77 -3.53 -4.51
CA GLN A 495 -2.97 -4.70 -5.38
C GLN A 495 -3.21 -4.34 -6.86
N ARG A 496 -3.70 -3.12 -7.15
CA ARG A 496 -3.85 -2.64 -8.53
C ARG A 496 -2.49 -2.40 -9.20
N VAL A 497 -1.50 -1.93 -8.41
CA VAL A 497 -0.12 -1.76 -8.88
C VAL A 497 0.54 -3.11 -9.12
N ALA A 498 0.35 -4.08 -8.22
CA ALA A 498 0.87 -5.44 -8.40
C ALA A 498 0.33 -6.11 -9.67
N LYS A 499 -0.99 -6.00 -9.90
CA LYS A 499 -1.63 -6.49 -11.13
C LYS A 499 -1.09 -5.80 -12.37
N TYR A 500 -0.93 -4.47 -12.32
CA TYR A 500 -0.42 -3.70 -13.45
C TYR A 500 1.01 -4.11 -13.82
N ALA A 501 1.91 -4.27 -12.84
CA ALA A 501 3.28 -4.71 -13.07
C ALA A 501 3.32 -6.09 -13.76
N TYR A 502 2.47 -7.02 -13.33
CA TYR A 502 2.35 -8.33 -13.97
C TYR A 502 1.87 -8.24 -15.42
N GLU A 503 0.84 -7.43 -15.68
CA GLU A 503 0.31 -7.23 -17.04
C GLU A 503 1.33 -6.56 -17.97
N LEU A 504 2.05 -5.53 -17.49
CA LEU A 504 3.09 -4.86 -18.26
C LEU A 504 4.26 -5.81 -18.59
N ALA A 505 4.68 -6.62 -17.61
CA ALA A 505 5.70 -7.66 -17.83
C ALA A 505 5.24 -8.67 -18.89
N GLY A 506 3.96 -9.06 -18.86
CA GLY A 506 3.37 -9.95 -19.87
C GLY A 506 3.42 -9.39 -21.29
N LEU A 507 3.05 -8.11 -21.46
CA LEU A 507 3.16 -7.41 -22.74
C LEU A 507 4.62 -7.30 -23.21
N PHE A 508 5.55 -7.00 -22.28
CA PHE A 508 6.98 -6.99 -22.63
C PHE A 508 7.49 -8.35 -23.08
N HIS A 509 7.11 -9.44 -22.41
CA HIS A 509 7.52 -10.79 -22.81
C HIS A 509 6.92 -11.19 -24.16
N HIS A 510 5.71 -10.73 -24.47
CA HIS A 510 5.12 -10.90 -25.80
C HIS A 510 5.92 -10.15 -26.86
N PHE A 511 6.13 -8.84 -26.67
CA PHE A 511 6.95 -8.03 -27.56
C PHE A 511 8.35 -8.63 -27.81
N TYR A 512 9.02 -9.10 -26.75
CA TYR A 512 10.35 -9.70 -26.86
C TYR A 512 10.38 -10.96 -27.74
N ARG A 513 9.29 -11.73 -27.79
CA ARG A 513 9.20 -12.92 -28.67
C ARG A 513 8.94 -12.54 -30.13
N GLU A 514 8.11 -11.53 -30.35
CA GLU A 514 7.68 -11.15 -31.72
C GLU A 514 8.68 -10.21 -32.40
N CYS A 515 9.36 -9.35 -31.62
CA CYS A 515 10.19 -8.28 -32.18
C CYS A 515 11.67 -8.46 -31.85
N ARG A 516 12.50 -8.56 -32.92
CA ARG A 516 13.95 -8.56 -32.73
C ARG A 516 14.45 -7.14 -32.49
N ILE A 517 15.18 -6.90 -31.38
CA ILE A 517 15.60 -5.56 -30.94
C ILE A 517 16.94 -5.16 -31.57
N LEU A 518 17.91 -6.08 -31.59
CA LEU A 518 19.25 -5.88 -32.11
C LEU A 518 19.45 -6.61 -33.46
N GLY A 519 20.33 -6.09 -34.31
CA GLY A 519 20.64 -6.68 -35.59
C GLY A 519 19.52 -6.51 -36.65
N VAL A 520 18.73 -5.46 -36.51
CA VAL A 520 17.75 -4.93 -37.47
C VAL A 520 18.18 -3.54 -37.94
N GLU A 521 17.38 -2.82 -38.73
CA GLU A 521 17.65 -1.43 -39.12
C GLU A 521 17.99 -0.56 -37.91
N GLU A 522 18.99 0.32 -38.02
CA GLU A 522 19.47 1.16 -36.92
C GLU A 522 18.35 2.00 -36.27
N GLY A 523 17.49 2.62 -37.09
CA GLY A 523 16.35 3.41 -36.59
C GLY A 523 15.37 2.57 -35.80
N VAL A 524 15.07 1.35 -36.22
CA VAL A 524 14.21 0.40 -35.49
C VAL A 524 14.88 -0.03 -34.18
N THR A 525 16.19 -0.33 -34.20
CA THR A 525 16.97 -0.66 -33.00
C THR A 525 16.89 0.47 -31.98
N GLN A 526 17.10 1.74 -32.39
CA GLN A 526 17.03 2.92 -31.50
C GLN A 526 15.63 3.07 -30.91
N ALA A 527 14.59 2.95 -31.72
CA ALA A 527 13.21 3.08 -31.25
C ALA A 527 12.84 1.97 -30.25
N ARG A 528 13.24 0.71 -30.53
CA ARG A 528 12.99 -0.43 -29.62
C ARG A 528 13.80 -0.35 -28.33
N LEU A 529 15.03 0.15 -28.36
CA LEU A 529 15.81 0.42 -27.15
C LEU A 529 15.14 1.50 -26.30
N GLY A 530 14.58 2.56 -26.90
CA GLY A 530 13.78 3.55 -26.20
C GLY A 530 12.54 2.94 -25.56
N LEU A 531 11.79 2.12 -26.29
CA LEU A 531 10.60 1.45 -25.78
C LEU A 531 10.90 0.59 -24.55
N ILE A 532 11.94 -0.27 -24.61
CA ILE A 532 12.27 -1.13 -23.44
C ILE A 532 12.85 -0.33 -22.27
N THR A 533 13.50 0.82 -22.52
CA THR A 533 13.92 1.75 -21.45
C THR A 533 12.69 2.31 -20.73
N ALA A 534 11.67 2.73 -21.46
CA ALA A 534 10.42 3.20 -20.89
C ALA A 534 9.71 2.11 -20.07
N VAL A 535 9.63 0.88 -20.61
CA VAL A 535 9.08 -0.28 -19.87
C VAL A 535 9.84 -0.51 -18.57
N GLN A 536 11.16 -0.42 -18.59
CA GLN A 536 12.00 -0.58 -17.40
C GLN A 536 11.66 0.49 -16.34
N HIS A 537 11.60 1.76 -16.72
CA HIS A 537 11.27 2.85 -15.79
C HIS A 537 9.94 2.58 -15.07
N VAL A 538 8.90 2.22 -15.81
CA VAL A 538 7.57 1.97 -15.25
C VAL A 538 7.53 0.70 -14.40
N LEU A 539 8.19 -0.39 -14.82
CA LEU A 539 8.25 -1.62 -14.01
C LEU A 539 9.00 -1.40 -12.69
N VAL A 540 10.17 -0.74 -12.74
CA VAL A 540 10.97 -0.45 -11.55
C VAL A 540 10.20 0.44 -10.59
N HIS A 541 9.52 1.47 -11.09
CA HIS A 541 8.66 2.32 -10.27
C HIS A 541 7.51 1.53 -9.63
N ALA A 542 6.81 0.68 -10.38
CA ALA A 542 5.72 -0.15 -9.84
C ALA A 542 6.20 -1.12 -8.76
N LEU A 543 7.36 -1.75 -8.97
CA LEU A 543 7.99 -2.64 -7.98
C LEU A 543 8.42 -1.87 -6.73
N SER A 544 8.95 -0.65 -6.86
CA SER A 544 9.36 0.20 -5.73
C SER A 544 8.18 0.56 -4.82
N ILE A 545 7.00 0.83 -5.39
CA ILE A 545 5.77 1.05 -4.61
C ILE A 545 5.44 -0.18 -3.76
N LEU A 546 5.59 -1.39 -4.33
CA LEU A 546 5.34 -2.64 -3.60
C LEU A 546 6.48 -2.97 -2.60
N GLY A 547 7.60 -2.26 -2.65
CA GLY A 547 8.81 -2.57 -1.91
C GLY A 547 9.46 -3.88 -2.34
N VAL A 548 9.31 -4.24 -3.62
CA VAL A 548 9.90 -5.40 -4.28
C VAL A 548 11.10 -4.96 -5.10
N SER A 549 12.20 -5.68 -5.04
CA SER A 549 13.40 -5.36 -5.79
C SER A 549 13.25 -5.59 -7.30
N ALA A 550 14.04 -4.89 -8.10
CA ALA A 550 14.14 -5.05 -9.54
C ALA A 550 15.56 -5.50 -9.92
N PRO A 551 15.90 -6.80 -9.79
CA PRO A 551 17.25 -7.29 -10.02
C PRO A 551 17.65 -7.13 -11.48
N GLU A 552 18.93 -6.78 -11.71
CA GLU A 552 19.50 -6.66 -13.05
C GLU A 552 19.82 -8.03 -13.67
N ARG A 553 19.98 -9.05 -12.84
CA ARG A 553 20.30 -10.44 -13.22
C ARG A 553 19.51 -11.42 -12.38
N MET A 554 19.09 -12.50 -13.00
CA MET A 554 18.41 -13.62 -12.37
C MET A 554 18.97 -14.94 -12.89
#